data_4ebe81f4e9de4b77a306489d16574e26
#
_entry.id   4ebe81f4e9de4b77a306489d16574e26
#
_cell.length_a   1.000
_cell.length_b   1.000
_cell.length_c   1.000
_cell.angle_alpha   90.00
_cell.angle_beta   90.00
_cell.angle_gamma   90.00
#
_symmetry.space_group_name_H-M   'P 1'
#
loop_
_entity.id
_entity.type
_entity.pdbx_description
1 polymer ?
#
loop_
_entity_poly.entity_id
_entity_poly.type
_entity_poly.pdbx_seq_one_letter_code
_entity_poly.pdbx_strand_id
1 'polypeptide(L)'
;HMLGISEITRMAAYDISNTNGFESVGSMVVYERGKPKRNDYRKFKIKGIQGADDYGSMREVLTRRFTHGLREREESKELGGFTAFPDLILMDGGKGQVNVAQQVLDELHLHIPVCGMVKDDHHRTRGLYYENEEITIDRSSEAFKLITRIQDEAHRFAIEYHKQLRGKGQVHSILDDIEGIGPARRKALMRSFQNLDEIKEASVEVLTAIPSMNEKAAKSVYNFFHP
;
A
#
# COMPACT_ATOMS: atom_id res chain seq x y z
N HIS A 1 16.84 14.14 17.34
CA HIS A 1 17.03 14.77 18.67
C HIS A 1 15.73 15.17 19.37
N MET A 2 14.67 15.57 18.62
CA MET A 2 13.40 16.01 19.19
C MET A 2 12.64 14.91 19.95
N LEU A 3 12.77 13.65 19.56
CA LEU A 3 12.14 12.50 20.22
C LEU A 3 13.08 11.75 21.18
N GLY A 4 14.27 12.28 21.49
CA GLY A 4 15.26 11.61 22.29
C GLY A 4 15.89 10.37 21.65
N ILE A 5 15.61 10.13 20.38
CA ILE A 5 16.18 9.03 19.59
C ILE A 5 17.50 9.52 19.00
N SER A 6 18.58 8.83 19.30
CA SER A 6 19.93 9.29 18.98
C SER A 6 20.24 9.29 17.49
N GLU A 7 19.69 8.37 16.74
CA GLU A 7 19.98 8.23 15.32
C GLU A 7 18.80 7.60 14.55
N ILE A 8 18.24 8.33 13.61
CA ILE A 8 17.17 7.86 12.74
C ILE A 8 17.66 7.92 11.31
N THR A 9 17.99 6.77 10.75
CA THR A 9 18.42 6.64 9.36
C THR A 9 17.26 6.20 8.46
N ARG A 10 16.50 5.19 8.91
CA ARG A 10 15.41 4.58 8.16
C ARG A 10 14.07 4.83 8.86
N MET A 11 13.14 5.43 8.14
CA MET A 11 11.76 5.65 8.59
C MET A 11 10.79 4.93 7.68
N ALA A 12 9.73 4.36 8.27
CA ALA A 12 8.60 3.81 7.53
C ALA A 12 7.32 4.50 7.95
N ALA A 13 6.49 4.85 6.97
CA ALA A 13 5.15 5.39 7.21
C ALA A 13 4.11 4.45 6.62
N TYR A 14 3.02 4.27 7.34
CA TYR A 14 1.91 3.40 6.95
C TYR A 14 0.63 4.20 6.79
N ASP A 15 -0.14 3.85 5.79
CA ASP A 15 -1.46 4.44 5.55
C ASP A 15 -2.47 3.35 5.20
N ILE A 16 -3.69 3.48 5.73
CA ILE A 16 -4.83 2.64 5.38
C ILE A 16 -5.81 3.49 4.58
N SER A 17 -6.23 2.96 3.46
CA SER A 17 -7.17 3.62 2.58
C SER A 17 -8.36 2.70 2.31
N ASN A 18 -9.56 3.24 2.55
CA ASN A 18 -10.82 2.58 2.30
C ASN A 18 -11.50 3.25 1.12
N THR A 19 -12.01 2.46 0.17
CA THR A 19 -12.91 2.97 -0.86
C THR A 19 -14.30 2.40 -0.64
N ASN A 20 -15.32 3.24 -0.82
CA ASN A 20 -16.72 2.84 -0.70
C ASN A 20 -17.02 1.60 -1.55
N GLY A 21 -17.25 0.45 -0.91
CA GLY A 21 -17.59 -0.80 -1.56
C GLY A 21 -16.42 -1.62 -2.12
N PHE A 22 -15.17 -1.17 -1.96
CA PHE A 22 -13.96 -1.90 -2.35
C PHE A 22 -13.16 -2.35 -1.13
N GLU A 23 -12.25 -3.29 -1.34
CA GLU A 23 -11.36 -3.79 -0.30
C GLU A 23 -10.48 -2.68 0.27
N SER A 24 -10.29 -2.68 1.58
CA SER A 24 -9.31 -1.84 2.26
C SER A 24 -7.90 -2.22 1.83
N VAL A 25 -7.04 -1.24 1.67
CA VAL A 25 -5.65 -1.43 1.31
C VAL A 25 -4.75 -0.68 2.27
N GLY A 26 -3.61 -1.29 2.59
CA GLY A 26 -2.54 -0.65 3.31
C GLY A 26 -1.36 -0.35 2.39
N SER A 27 -0.64 0.69 2.69
CA SER A 27 0.59 1.06 2.01
C SER A 27 1.69 1.36 3.00
N MET A 28 2.91 1.02 2.61
CA MET A 28 4.13 1.32 3.35
C MET A 28 5.08 2.07 2.44
N VAL A 29 5.51 3.25 2.87
CA VAL A 29 6.60 3.99 2.24
C VAL A 29 7.80 3.98 3.17
N VAL A 30 8.98 4.04 2.58
CA VAL A 30 10.26 3.98 3.30
C VAL A 30 11.14 5.14 2.86
N TYR A 31 11.74 5.80 3.85
CA TYR A 31 12.73 6.84 3.66
C TYR A 31 14.03 6.46 4.34
N GLU A 32 15.13 6.61 3.64
CA GLU A 32 16.47 6.47 4.21
C GLU A 32 17.25 7.76 4.05
N ARG A 33 17.81 8.26 5.14
CA ARG A 33 18.59 9.50 5.17
C ARG A 33 17.85 10.69 4.53
N GLY A 34 16.54 10.77 4.79
CA GLY A 34 15.67 11.82 4.30
C GLY A 34 15.23 11.70 2.84
N LYS A 35 15.53 10.59 2.18
CA LYS A 35 15.17 10.34 0.77
C LYS A 35 14.27 9.11 0.61
N PRO A 36 13.31 9.14 -0.33
CA PRO A 36 12.49 7.98 -0.62
C PRO A 36 13.31 6.78 -1.06
N LYS A 37 13.06 5.61 -0.47
CA LYS A 37 13.60 4.32 -0.91
C LYS A 37 12.49 3.49 -1.54
N ARG A 38 12.16 3.79 -2.78
CA ARG A 38 11.00 3.26 -3.48
C ARG A 38 11.00 1.74 -3.64
N ASN A 39 12.18 1.12 -3.76
CA ASN A 39 12.30 -0.33 -3.84
C ASN A 39 11.76 -1.07 -2.60
N ASP A 40 11.70 -0.38 -1.47
CA ASP A 40 11.21 -0.94 -0.21
C ASP A 40 9.75 -0.57 0.07
N TYR A 41 9.08 0.17 -0.80
CA TYR A 41 7.65 0.43 -0.70
C TYR A 41 6.87 -0.88 -0.87
N ARG A 42 5.79 -1.04 -0.11
CA ARG A 42 4.93 -2.23 -0.18
C ARG A 42 3.46 -1.85 -0.13
N LYS A 43 2.67 -2.67 -0.81
CA LYS A 43 1.20 -2.59 -0.88
C LYS A 43 0.61 -3.81 -0.21
N PHE A 44 -0.40 -3.60 0.62
CA PHE A 44 -1.06 -4.66 1.37
C PHE A 44 -2.55 -4.66 1.05
N LYS A 45 -3.03 -5.75 0.50
CA LYS A 45 -4.45 -6.00 0.37
C LYS A 45 -4.96 -6.57 1.69
N ILE A 46 -5.93 -5.90 2.31
CA ILE A 46 -6.49 -6.34 3.59
C ILE A 46 -7.42 -7.53 3.33
N LYS A 47 -7.22 -8.61 4.06
CA LYS A 47 -7.92 -9.89 3.83
C LYS A 47 -8.87 -10.29 4.94
N GLY A 48 -8.54 -9.95 6.18
CA GLY A 48 -9.24 -10.42 7.37
C GLY A 48 -10.30 -9.48 7.91
N ILE A 49 -10.48 -8.31 7.32
CA ILE A 49 -11.36 -7.27 7.83
C ILE A 49 -12.50 -7.01 6.83
N GLN A 50 -13.72 -7.05 7.32
CA GLN A 50 -14.92 -6.67 6.56
C GLN A 50 -15.36 -5.27 6.99
N GLY A 51 -15.58 -4.39 6.02
CA GLY A 51 -16.00 -3.01 6.28
C GLY A 51 -14.86 -2.05 6.60
N ALA A 52 -15.23 -0.90 7.12
CA ALA A 52 -14.28 0.19 7.43
C ALA A 52 -13.79 0.04 8.89
N ASP A 53 -12.74 -0.73 9.09
CA ASP A 53 -12.04 -0.86 10.37
C ASP A 53 -10.56 -0.54 10.16
N ASP A 54 -10.21 0.72 10.37
CA ASP A 54 -8.84 1.21 10.15
C ASP A 54 -7.86 0.63 11.17
N TYR A 55 -8.28 0.43 12.41
CA TYR A 55 -7.41 -0.16 13.45
C TYR A 55 -7.13 -1.63 13.19
N GLY A 56 -8.17 -2.41 12.86
CA GLY A 56 -8.00 -3.81 12.49
C GLY A 56 -7.17 -3.98 11.22
N SER A 57 -7.40 -3.13 10.23
CA SER A 57 -6.63 -3.11 8.97
C SER A 57 -5.16 -2.79 9.22
N MET A 58 -4.86 -1.80 10.06
CA MET A 58 -3.50 -1.46 10.42
C MET A 58 -2.81 -2.58 11.20
N ARG A 59 -3.51 -3.22 12.13
CA ARG A 59 -3.01 -4.40 12.84
C ARG A 59 -2.62 -5.52 11.86
N GLU A 60 -3.46 -5.82 10.87
CA GLU A 60 -3.15 -6.84 9.85
C GLU A 60 -1.89 -6.48 9.05
N VAL A 61 -1.80 -5.24 8.57
CA VAL A 61 -0.64 -4.76 7.79
C VAL A 61 0.66 -4.89 8.58
N LEU A 62 0.70 -4.36 9.80
CA LEU A 62 1.90 -4.39 10.63
C LEU A 62 2.29 -5.80 11.04
N THR A 63 1.32 -6.64 11.43
CA THR A 63 1.56 -8.03 11.77
C THR A 63 2.15 -8.80 10.60
N ARG A 64 1.57 -8.68 9.43
CA ARG A 64 2.08 -9.33 8.19
C ARG A 64 3.47 -8.83 7.83
N ARG A 65 3.69 -7.53 7.87
CA ARG A 65 4.97 -6.89 7.55
C ARG A 65 6.10 -7.41 8.44
N PHE A 66 5.92 -7.34 9.74
CA PHE A 66 6.97 -7.70 10.69
C PHE A 66 7.14 -9.21 10.85
N THR A 67 6.06 -9.99 10.81
CA THR A 67 6.15 -11.45 10.82
C THR A 67 6.90 -11.98 9.60
N HIS A 68 6.62 -11.41 8.42
CA HIS A 68 7.33 -11.76 7.20
C HIS A 68 8.82 -11.40 7.29
N GLY A 69 9.13 -10.20 7.78
CA GLY A 69 10.50 -9.75 7.97
C GLY A 69 11.30 -10.60 8.97
N LEU A 70 10.67 -10.99 10.07
CA LEU A 70 11.30 -11.89 11.06
C LEU A 70 11.60 -13.27 10.47
N ARG A 71 10.67 -13.82 9.70
CA ARG A 71 10.86 -15.11 9.00
C ARG A 71 12.01 -15.03 8.01
N GLU A 72 12.05 -14.01 7.17
CA GLU A 72 13.14 -13.82 6.21
C GLU A 72 14.50 -13.64 6.89
N ARG A 73 14.55 -12.98 8.06
CA ARG A 73 15.79 -12.86 8.83
C ARG A 73 16.32 -14.19 9.33
N GLU A 74 15.45 -15.13 9.64
CA GLU A 74 15.86 -16.50 10.03
C GLU A 74 16.39 -17.30 8.86
N GLU A 75 15.83 -17.09 7.66
CA GLU A 75 16.17 -17.84 6.44
C GLU A 75 17.34 -17.25 5.65
N SER A 76 17.58 -15.96 5.75
CA SER A 76 18.60 -15.23 4.97
C SER A 76 19.50 -14.37 5.84
N LYS A 77 20.76 -14.28 5.43
CA LYS A 77 21.74 -13.38 6.06
C LYS A 77 21.78 -11.98 5.45
N GLU A 78 21.08 -11.77 4.32
CA GLU A 78 21.05 -10.48 3.63
C GLU A 78 19.95 -9.58 4.22
N LEU A 79 20.31 -8.33 4.51
CA LEU A 79 19.36 -7.32 4.94
C LEU A 79 18.83 -6.53 3.74
N GLY A 80 17.52 -6.52 3.57
CA GLY A 80 16.84 -5.76 2.51
C GLY A 80 15.35 -6.03 2.49
N GLY A 81 14.58 -5.20 1.82
CA GLY A 81 13.13 -5.37 1.76
C GLY A 81 12.48 -5.44 3.13
N PHE A 82 11.82 -6.57 3.46
CA PHE A 82 11.16 -6.75 4.75
C PHE A 82 12.09 -7.03 5.92
N THR A 83 13.33 -7.42 5.69
CA THR A 83 14.29 -7.71 6.76
C THR A 83 14.92 -6.44 7.33
N ALA A 84 14.95 -5.34 6.58
CA ALA A 84 15.42 -4.05 7.04
C ALA A 84 14.31 -3.32 7.80
N PHE A 85 14.33 -3.41 9.13
CA PHE A 85 13.37 -2.74 9.98
C PHE A 85 13.66 -1.26 10.12
N PRO A 86 12.63 -0.40 10.26
CA PRO A 86 12.83 1.02 10.44
C PRO A 86 13.35 1.36 11.84
N ASP A 87 14.04 2.49 11.96
CA ASP A 87 14.43 3.09 13.23
C ASP A 87 13.27 3.87 13.87
N LEU A 88 12.32 4.27 13.06
CA LEU A 88 11.10 4.99 13.48
C LEU A 88 9.94 4.63 12.56
N ILE A 89 8.78 4.36 13.15
CA ILE A 89 7.50 4.19 12.44
C ILE A 89 6.68 5.46 12.60
N LEU A 90 6.19 5.98 11.49
CA LEU A 90 5.24 7.09 11.44
C LEU A 90 3.85 6.57 11.11
N MET A 91 2.88 6.92 11.97
CA MET A 91 1.47 6.59 11.79
C MET A 91 0.67 7.84 11.39
N ASP A 92 -0.21 7.70 10.43
CA ASP A 92 -1.17 8.75 10.08
C ASP A 92 -2.33 8.73 11.06
N GLY A 93 -2.15 9.38 12.18
CA GLY A 93 -3.14 9.43 13.26
C GLY A 93 -2.48 9.57 14.61
N GLY A 94 -3.31 9.85 15.62
CA GLY A 94 -2.86 10.05 16.98
C GLY A 94 -2.78 8.76 17.79
N LYS A 95 -3.20 8.88 19.04
CA LYS A 95 -3.11 7.83 20.07
C LYS A 95 -3.60 6.45 19.66
N GLY A 96 -4.77 6.36 18.99
CA GLY A 96 -5.36 5.07 18.63
C GLY A 96 -4.49 4.27 17.65
N GLN A 97 -3.99 4.90 16.62
CA GLN A 97 -3.09 4.26 15.63
C GLN A 97 -1.74 3.89 16.23
N VAL A 98 -1.16 4.77 17.04
CA VAL A 98 0.09 4.49 17.76
C VAL A 98 -0.06 3.30 18.69
N ASN A 99 -1.15 3.21 19.44
CA ASN A 99 -1.42 2.09 20.33
C ASN A 99 -1.53 0.75 19.59
N VAL A 100 -2.20 0.72 18.44
CA VAL A 100 -2.27 -0.48 17.60
C VAL A 100 -0.88 -0.92 17.16
N ALA A 101 -0.07 -0.01 16.65
CA ALA A 101 1.30 -0.30 16.24
C ALA A 101 2.15 -0.81 17.42
N GLN A 102 2.05 -0.15 18.56
CA GLN A 102 2.79 -0.54 19.76
C GLN A 102 2.42 -1.95 20.25
N GLN A 103 1.12 -2.29 20.23
CA GLN A 103 0.65 -3.63 20.60
C GLN A 103 1.22 -4.72 19.67
N VAL A 104 1.24 -4.49 18.37
CA VAL A 104 1.80 -5.45 17.41
C VAL A 104 3.29 -5.65 17.64
N LEU A 105 4.03 -4.57 17.87
CA LEU A 105 5.47 -4.65 18.14
C LEU A 105 5.75 -5.38 19.44
N ASP A 106 4.98 -5.12 20.49
CA ASP A 106 5.12 -5.80 21.79
C ASP A 106 4.83 -7.31 21.67
N GLU A 107 3.79 -7.69 20.95
CA GLU A 107 3.47 -9.10 20.68
C GLU A 107 4.58 -9.84 19.92
N LEU A 108 5.31 -9.13 19.06
CA LEU A 108 6.42 -9.67 18.28
C LEU A 108 7.79 -9.47 18.95
N HIS A 109 7.82 -8.93 20.17
CA HIS A 109 9.04 -8.61 20.92
C HIS A 109 10.01 -7.67 20.16
N LEU A 110 9.46 -6.71 19.43
CA LEU A 110 10.20 -5.71 18.70
C LEU A 110 10.18 -4.36 19.40
N HIS A 111 11.33 -3.69 19.45
CA HIS A 111 11.51 -2.39 20.08
C HIS A 111 11.79 -1.32 19.02
N ILE A 112 10.75 -0.86 18.36
CA ILE A 112 10.83 0.20 17.36
C ILE A 112 9.97 1.37 17.82
N PRO A 113 10.53 2.60 17.91
CA PRO A 113 9.76 3.78 18.26
C PRO A 113 8.63 4.04 17.27
N VAL A 114 7.46 4.37 17.78
CA VAL A 114 6.26 4.70 16.98
C VAL A 114 5.84 6.13 17.29
N CYS A 115 5.68 6.92 16.25
CA CYS A 115 5.22 8.30 16.33
C CYS A 115 3.94 8.48 15.53
N GLY A 116 2.93 9.09 16.11
CA GLY A 116 1.69 9.48 15.44
C GLY A 116 1.74 10.95 15.01
N MET A 117 1.00 11.28 13.96
CA MET A 117 0.85 12.65 13.48
C MET A 117 -0.51 13.19 13.94
N VAL A 118 -0.48 14.21 14.80
CA VAL A 118 -1.69 14.85 15.31
C VAL A 118 -2.10 15.99 14.36
N LYS A 119 -3.36 15.97 13.95
CA LYS A 119 -3.91 16.96 13.00
C LYS A 119 -4.74 18.01 13.73
N ASP A 120 -4.72 19.23 13.19
CA ASP A 120 -5.61 20.31 13.60
C ASP A 120 -7.01 20.18 12.96
N ASP A 121 -7.91 21.12 13.27
CA ASP A 121 -9.29 21.14 12.74
C ASP A 121 -9.34 21.32 11.21
N HIS A 122 -8.23 21.72 10.59
CA HIS A 122 -8.08 21.83 9.14
C HIS A 122 -7.35 20.65 8.51
N HIS A 123 -7.22 19.52 9.23
CA HIS A 123 -6.52 18.32 8.82
C HIS A 123 -5.03 18.50 8.49
N ARG A 124 -4.39 19.54 9.05
CA ARG A 124 -2.95 19.78 8.94
C ARG A 124 -2.24 19.26 10.19
N THR A 125 -1.05 18.71 10.00
CA THR A 125 -0.22 18.26 11.12
C THR A 125 0.11 19.45 12.03
N ARG A 126 -0.28 19.36 13.31
CA ARG A 126 0.03 20.35 14.34
C ARG A 126 1.10 19.89 15.31
N GLY A 127 1.30 18.59 15.45
CA GLY A 127 2.24 18.01 16.37
C GLY A 127 2.40 16.52 16.17
N LEU A 128 3.19 15.92 17.04
CA LEU A 128 3.48 14.50 17.06
C LEU A 128 2.95 13.89 18.37
N TYR A 129 2.51 12.63 18.29
CA TYR A 129 2.17 11.83 19.45
C TYR A 129 3.25 10.76 19.64
N TYR A 130 3.98 10.84 20.75
CA TYR A 130 5.08 9.97 21.07
C TYR A 130 5.18 9.75 22.59
N GLU A 131 5.40 8.49 23.01
CA GLU A 131 5.47 8.09 24.41
C GLU A 131 4.30 8.63 25.29
N ASN A 132 3.08 8.49 24.76
CA ASN A 132 1.85 8.94 25.39
C ASN A 132 1.68 10.46 25.56
N GLU A 133 2.52 11.24 24.91
CA GLU A 133 2.46 12.71 24.97
C GLU A 133 2.32 13.31 23.56
N GLU A 134 1.62 14.42 23.49
CA GLU A 134 1.59 15.26 22.29
C GLU A 134 2.74 16.25 22.34
N ILE A 135 3.61 16.20 21.34
CA ILE A 135 4.77 17.07 21.20
C ILE A 135 4.47 18.10 20.12
N THR A 136 4.51 19.38 20.49
CA THR A 136 4.40 20.47 19.52
C THR A 136 5.66 20.55 18.68
N ILE A 137 5.48 20.66 17.37
CA ILE A 137 6.58 20.73 16.41
C ILE A 137 6.62 22.10 15.73
N ASP A 138 7.82 22.67 15.61
CA ASP A 138 8.02 23.90 14.84
C ASP A 138 7.83 23.61 13.34
N ARG A 139 6.83 24.26 12.74
CA ARG A 139 6.48 24.10 11.32
C ARG A 139 7.57 24.56 10.35
N SER A 140 8.49 25.41 10.80
CA SER A 140 9.63 25.87 10.01
C SER A 140 10.81 24.89 10.05
N SER A 141 10.80 23.94 10.98
CA SER A 141 11.91 22.99 11.14
C SER A 141 12.04 22.02 9.99
N GLU A 142 13.28 21.58 9.73
CA GLU A 142 13.56 20.56 8.72
C GLU A 142 12.91 19.20 9.08
N ALA A 143 12.80 18.90 10.36
CA ALA A 143 12.11 17.71 10.85
C ALA A 143 10.62 17.73 10.46
N PHE A 144 9.93 18.83 10.67
CA PHE A 144 8.54 18.99 10.26
C PHE A 144 8.36 18.86 8.74
N LYS A 145 9.21 19.51 7.98
CA LYS A 145 9.17 19.43 6.52
C LYS A 145 9.39 17.98 6.02
N LEU A 146 10.31 17.25 6.64
CA LEU A 146 10.56 15.85 6.30
C LEU A 146 9.35 14.96 6.63
N ILE A 147 8.78 15.09 7.82
CA ILE A 147 7.61 14.31 8.25
C ILE A 147 6.42 14.59 7.34
N THR A 148 6.20 15.85 6.97
CA THR A 148 5.14 16.25 6.03
C THR A 148 5.34 15.61 4.66
N ARG A 149 6.57 15.62 4.13
CA ARG A 149 6.88 14.96 2.86
C ARG A 149 6.63 13.46 2.90
N ILE A 150 7.00 12.81 3.99
CA ILE A 150 6.77 11.35 4.16
C ILE A 150 5.27 11.05 4.23
N GLN A 151 4.51 11.87 4.95
CA GLN A 151 3.05 11.74 5.05
C GLN A 151 2.37 11.92 3.67
N ASP A 152 2.74 12.98 2.95
CA ASP A 152 2.21 13.24 1.60
C ASP A 152 2.55 12.09 0.64
N GLU A 153 3.74 11.54 0.73
CA GLU A 153 4.17 10.41 -0.09
C GLU A 153 3.41 9.12 0.24
N ALA A 154 3.19 8.82 1.53
CA ALA A 154 2.38 7.68 1.94
C ALA A 154 0.95 7.79 1.39
N HIS A 155 0.37 8.96 1.47
CA HIS A 155 -0.97 9.25 0.96
C HIS A 155 -1.03 9.14 -0.57
N ARG A 156 -0.05 9.73 -1.28
CA ARG A 156 0.07 9.64 -2.73
C ARG A 156 0.17 8.18 -3.21
N PHE A 157 1.00 7.40 -2.54
CA PHE A 157 1.21 5.99 -2.87
C PHE A 157 -0.07 5.15 -2.65
N ALA A 158 -0.80 5.41 -1.56
CA ALA A 158 -2.08 4.77 -1.29
C ALA A 158 -3.13 5.10 -2.37
N ILE A 159 -3.23 6.36 -2.77
CA ILE A 159 -4.16 6.80 -3.84
C ILE A 159 -3.81 6.14 -5.17
N GLU A 160 -2.54 6.08 -5.52
CA GLU A 160 -2.08 5.41 -6.75
C GLU A 160 -2.48 3.93 -6.76
N TYR A 161 -2.32 3.25 -5.63
CA TYR A 161 -2.73 1.86 -5.48
C TYR A 161 -4.25 1.68 -5.67
N HIS A 162 -5.06 2.56 -5.10
CA HIS A 162 -6.51 2.54 -5.32
C HIS A 162 -6.90 2.74 -6.78
N LYS A 163 -6.24 3.66 -7.49
CA LYS A 163 -6.48 3.87 -8.92
C LYS A 163 -6.17 2.60 -9.72
N GLN A 164 -5.07 1.92 -9.41
CA GLN A 164 -4.71 0.66 -10.06
C GLN A 164 -5.75 -0.43 -9.81
N LEU A 165 -6.25 -0.57 -8.59
CA LEU A 165 -7.26 -1.56 -8.25
C LEU A 165 -8.60 -1.27 -8.92
N ARG A 166 -9.03 -0.01 -8.96
CA ARG A 166 -10.25 0.40 -9.69
C ARG A 166 -10.13 0.11 -11.18
N GLY A 167 -9.01 0.46 -11.78
CA GLY A 167 -8.76 0.17 -13.20
C GLY A 167 -8.86 -1.33 -13.51
N LYS A 168 -8.26 -2.17 -12.67
CA LYS A 168 -8.37 -3.63 -12.81
C LYS A 168 -9.82 -4.13 -12.64
N GLY A 169 -10.55 -3.58 -11.68
CA GLY A 169 -11.96 -3.91 -11.45
C GLY A 169 -12.85 -3.54 -12.63
N GLN A 170 -12.63 -2.37 -13.25
CA GLN A 170 -13.34 -1.96 -14.45
C GLN A 170 -13.05 -2.88 -15.64
N VAL A 171 -11.79 -3.21 -15.89
CA VAL A 171 -11.41 -4.15 -16.95
C VAL A 171 -12.06 -5.51 -16.73
N HIS A 172 -12.05 -6.01 -15.50
CA HIS A 172 -12.70 -7.25 -15.14
C HIS A 172 -14.22 -7.24 -15.49
N SER A 173 -14.93 -6.19 -15.10
CA SER A 173 -16.37 -6.05 -15.38
C SER A 173 -16.67 -5.96 -16.86
N ILE A 174 -15.89 -5.21 -17.63
CA ILE A 174 -16.07 -5.09 -19.08
C ILE A 174 -15.84 -6.43 -19.78
N LEU A 175 -14.80 -7.17 -19.40
CA LEU A 175 -14.51 -8.46 -19.99
C LEU A 175 -15.57 -9.52 -19.66
N ASP A 176 -16.24 -9.40 -18.52
CA ASP A 176 -17.36 -10.29 -18.16
C ASP A 176 -18.58 -10.13 -19.09
N ASP A 177 -18.75 -8.97 -19.72
CA ASP A 177 -19.85 -8.70 -20.64
C ASP A 177 -19.59 -9.26 -22.07
N ILE A 178 -18.41 -9.77 -22.34
CA ILE A 178 -18.05 -10.33 -23.66
C ILE A 178 -18.44 -11.79 -23.74
N GLU A 179 -19.23 -12.15 -24.73
CA GLU A 179 -19.66 -13.53 -24.98
C GLU A 179 -18.44 -14.45 -25.21
N GLY A 180 -18.42 -15.58 -24.51
CA GLY A 180 -17.34 -16.57 -24.60
C GLY A 180 -16.11 -16.27 -23.77
N ILE A 181 -16.11 -15.18 -22.99
CA ILE A 181 -15.03 -14.83 -22.05
C ILE A 181 -15.45 -15.20 -20.64
N GLY A 182 -15.03 -16.38 -20.21
CA GLY A 182 -15.17 -16.84 -18.83
C GLY A 182 -13.94 -16.49 -17.98
N PRO A 183 -13.91 -16.96 -16.71
CA PRO A 183 -12.84 -16.61 -15.76
C PRO A 183 -11.42 -16.93 -16.25
N ALA A 184 -11.21 -18.04 -16.92
CA ALA A 184 -9.89 -18.44 -17.41
C ALA A 184 -9.38 -17.50 -18.52
N ARG A 185 -10.24 -17.18 -19.49
CA ARG A 185 -9.91 -16.27 -20.59
C ARG A 185 -9.73 -14.85 -20.12
N ARG A 186 -10.60 -14.37 -19.24
CA ARG A 186 -10.46 -13.06 -18.60
C ARG A 186 -9.11 -12.93 -17.90
N LYS A 187 -8.74 -13.92 -17.09
CA LYS A 187 -7.46 -13.94 -16.39
C LYS A 187 -6.27 -13.92 -17.36
N ALA A 188 -6.35 -14.67 -18.44
CA ALA A 188 -5.31 -14.69 -19.45
C ALA A 188 -5.16 -13.34 -20.16
N LEU A 189 -6.27 -12.69 -20.53
CA LEU A 189 -6.27 -11.35 -21.11
C LEU A 189 -5.68 -10.30 -20.16
N MET A 190 -6.09 -10.32 -18.89
CA MET A 190 -5.59 -9.37 -17.88
C MET A 190 -4.11 -9.57 -17.55
N ARG A 191 -3.56 -10.75 -17.76
CA ARG A 191 -2.12 -11.03 -17.61
C ARG A 191 -1.29 -10.59 -18.81
N SER A 192 -1.85 -10.72 -20.01
CA SER A 192 -1.14 -10.48 -21.26
C SER A 192 -1.10 -9.00 -21.66
N PHE A 193 -2.01 -8.19 -21.14
CA PHE A 193 -2.12 -6.76 -21.42
C PHE A 193 -2.04 -5.92 -20.15
N GLN A 194 -1.44 -4.75 -20.25
CA GLN A 194 -1.28 -3.83 -19.10
C GLN A 194 -2.57 -3.06 -18.77
N ASN A 195 -3.37 -2.76 -19.78
CA ASN A 195 -4.60 -1.96 -19.66
C ASN A 195 -5.64 -2.36 -20.70
N LEU A 196 -6.83 -1.78 -20.57
CA LEU A 196 -7.94 -2.05 -21.47
C LEU A 196 -7.68 -1.56 -22.90
N ASP A 197 -6.96 -0.45 -23.06
CA ASP A 197 -6.68 0.13 -24.37
C ASP A 197 -5.82 -0.81 -25.22
N GLU A 198 -4.85 -1.49 -24.64
CA GLU A 198 -4.07 -2.52 -25.32
C GLU A 198 -4.96 -3.68 -25.80
N ILE A 199 -5.96 -4.11 -25.01
CA ILE A 199 -6.92 -5.13 -25.42
C ILE A 199 -7.77 -4.65 -26.60
N LYS A 200 -8.23 -3.39 -26.56
CA LYS A 200 -9.02 -2.78 -27.64
C LYS A 200 -8.26 -2.68 -28.96
N GLU A 201 -6.96 -2.40 -28.88
CA GLU A 201 -6.09 -2.21 -30.05
C GLU A 201 -5.51 -3.53 -30.60
N ALA A 202 -5.62 -4.63 -29.85
CA ALA A 202 -5.10 -5.92 -30.27
C ALA A 202 -5.85 -6.49 -31.48
N SER A 203 -5.10 -7.05 -32.41
CA SER A 203 -5.67 -7.77 -33.56
C SER A 203 -6.24 -9.14 -33.14
N VAL A 204 -7.10 -9.70 -33.98
CA VAL A 204 -7.62 -11.08 -33.76
C VAL A 204 -6.49 -12.08 -33.64
N GLU A 205 -5.44 -11.96 -34.44
CA GLU A 205 -4.27 -12.83 -34.43
C GLU A 205 -3.54 -12.77 -33.08
N VAL A 206 -3.30 -11.56 -32.56
CA VAL A 206 -2.67 -11.34 -31.27
C VAL A 206 -3.53 -11.93 -30.14
N LEU A 207 -4.83 -11.69 -30.15
CA LEU A 207 -5.77 -12.21 -29.15
C LEU A 207 -5.85 -13.75 -29.20
N THR A 208 -5.82 -14.36 -30.40
CA THR A 208 -5.85 -15.82 -30.56
C THR A 208 -4.61 -16.48 -29.98
N ALA A 209 -3.47 -15.82 -30.03
CA ALA A 209 -2.19 -16.35 -29.54
C ALA A 209 -2.10 -16.39 -27.99
N ILE A 210 -3.01 -15.74 -27.29
CA ILE A 210 -3.01 -15.71 -25.82
C ILE A 210 -3.45 -17.08 -25.28
N PRO A 211 -2.80 -17.59 -24.20
CA PRO A 211 -3.20 -18.85 -23.57
C PRO A 211 -4.69 -18.89 -23.22
N SER A 212 -5.34 -20.01 -23.40
CA SER A 212 -6.78 -20.24 -23.20
C SER A 212 -7.72 -19.59 -24.22
N MET A 213 -7.20 -18.78 -25.13
CA MET A 213 -7.98 -18.17 -26.22
C MET A 213 -8.05 -19.08 -27.44
N ASN A 214 -9.10 -18.90 -28.25
CA ASN A 214 -9.25 -19.47 -29.58
C ASN A 214 -9.75 -18.40 -30.53
N GLU A 215 -9.82 -18.72 -31.82
CA GLU A 215 -10.25 -17.76 -32.84
C GLU A 215 -11.65 -17.20 -32.58
N LYS A 216 -12.58 -18.04 -32.14
CA LYS A 216 -13.97 -17.61 -31.84
C LYS A 216 -14.01 -16.60 -30.69
N ALA A 217 -13.29 -16.89 -29.60
CA ALA A 217 -13.19 -15.99 -28.46
C ALA A 217 -12.46 -14.69 -28.82
N ALA A 218 -11.39 -14.77 -29.60
CA ALA A 218 -10.64 -13.61 -30.08
C ALA A 218 -11.51 -12.69 -30.95
N LYS A 219 -12.31 -13.26 -31.84
CA LYS A 219 -13.28 -12.49 -32.65
C LYS A 219 -14.35 -11.84 -31.77
N SER A 220 -14.85 -12.54 -30.74
CA SER A 220 -15.81 -11.96 -29.80
C SER A 220 -15.24 -10.71 -29.11
N VAL A 221 -13.99 -10.78 -28.62
CA VAL A 221 -13.32 -9.63 -27.99
C VAL A 221 -13.14 -8.49 -29.00
N TYR A 222 -12.61 -8.79 -30.17
CA TYR A 222 -12.39 -7.79 -31.21
C TYR A 222 -13.68 -7.07 -31.60
N ASN A 223 -14.74 -7.83 -31.89
CA ASN A 223 -16.04 -7.28 -32.30
C ASN A 223 -16.73 -6.50 -31.19
N PHE A 224 -16.52 -6.87 -29.93
CA PHE A 224 -17.07 -6.14 -28.79
C PHE A 224 -16.56 -4.68 -28.73
N PHE A 225 -15.28 -4.48 -29.03
CA PHE A 225 -14.67 -3.16 -29.04
C PHE A 225 -14.73 -2.45 -30.41
N HIS A 226 -15.10 -3.16 -31.48
CA HIS A 226 -15.22 -2.64 -32.84
C HIS A 226 -16.57 -3.07 -33.44
N PRO A 227 -17.67 -2.53 -32.92
CA PRO A 227 -19.03 -2.87 -33.37
C PRO A 227 -19.36 -2.43 -34.80
#